data_f81b64d79ad8a96d584df15a00b8dfdd
#
_entry.id   f81b64d79ad8a96d584df15a00b8dfdd
#
_cell.length_a   1.000
_cell.length_b   1.000
_cell.length_c   1.000
_cell.angle_alpha   90.00
_cell.angle_beta   90.00
_cell.angle_gamma   90.00
#
_symmetry.space_group_name_H-M   'P 1'
#
loop_
_entity.id
_entity.type
_entity.pdbx_description
1 polymer ?
#
loop_
_entity_poly.entity_id
_entity_poly.type
_entity_poly.pdbx_seq_one_letter_code
_entity_poly.pdbx_strand_id
1 'polypeptide(L)'
;EMCRDAVGDAAIHMAVENTEGFMEHERKALELLLQQPCFGLTLDIGHSHAAGNVDIPFYLAYEDRLIHMHGHDAKGKSCHLAFGDGEIDLEERLLMAEKAGARVVLETKTIEALTKTVSWLRK
;
A
#
# COMPACT_ATOMS: atom_id res chain seq x y z
N GLU A 1 15.88 -16.86 1.22
CA GLU A 1 17.07 -17.15 2.06
C GLU A 1 17.98 -15.92 2.19
N MET A 2 18.51 -15.41 1.08
CA MET A 2 19.46 -14.28 1.09
C MET A 2 18.96 -13.06 1.87
N CYS A 3 17.69 -12.64 1.70
CA CYS A 3 17.14 -11.51 2.45
C CYS A 3 17.01 -11.81 3.93
N ARG A 4 16.56 -13.01 4.30
CA ARG A 4 16.49 -13.45 5.68
C ARG A 4 17.86 -13.46 6.34
N ASP A 5 18.87 -13.98 5.64
CA ASP A 5 20.23 -14.04 6.14
C ASP A 5 20.84 -12.65 6.33
N ALA A 6 20.54 -11.73 5.41
CA ALA A 6 20.98 -10.33 5.50
C ALA A 6 20.32 -9.57 6.66
N VAL A 7 19.03 -9.83 6.92
CA VAL A 7 18.29 -9.21 8.03
C VAL A 7 18.69 -9.81 9.37
N GLY A 8 18.97 -11.14 9.42
CA GLY A 8 19.34 -11.85 10.65
C GLY A 8 18.28 -11.67 11.73
N ASP A 9 18.72 -11.34 12.95
CA ASP A 9 17.86 -11.10 14.11
C ASP A 9 17.39 -9.63 14.22
N ALA A 10 17.72 -8.76 13.26
CA ALA A 10 17.27 -7.38 13.25
C ALA A 10 15.75 -7.31 13.06
N ALA A 11 15.09 -6.40 13.77
CA ALA A 11 13.65 -6.14 13.64
C ALA A 11 13.34 -5.33 12.37
N ILE A 12 13.82 -5.81 11.23
CA ILE A 12 13.65 -5.18 9.91
C ILE A 12 12.67 -6.02 9.10
N HIS A 13 11.74 -5.34 8.46
CA HIS A 13 10.79 -5.95 7.52
C HIS A 13 10.99 -5.37 6.13
N MET A 14 10.82 -6.24 5.12
CA MET A 14 10.83 -5.85 3.72
C MET A 14 9.40 -5.96 3.20
N ALA A 15 8.84 -4.84 2.78
CA ALA A 15 7.46 -4.79 2.27
C ALA A 15 7.46 -4.67 0.75
N VAL A 16 6.70 -5.53 0.10
CA VAL A 16 6.53 -5.51 -1.36
C VAL A 16 5.32 -4.68 -1.72
N GLU A 17 5.49 -3.77 -2.67
CA GLU A 17 4.48 -2.82 -3.11
C GLU A 17 3.88 -3.20 -4.45
N ASN A 18 2.59 -2.93 -4.64
CA ASN A 18 1.91 -3.02 -5.92
C ASN A 18 2.20 -1.80 -6.79
N THR A 19 2.32 -2.02 -8.09
CA THR A 19 2.49 -0.96 -9.10
C THR A 19 1.38 -0.99 -10.15
N GLU A 20 1.38 -1.96 -11.04
CA GLU A 20 0.45 -2.04 -12.19
C GLU A 20 -0.58 -3.18 -12.06
N GLY A 21 -0.68 -3.78 -10.90
CA GLY A 21 -1.41 -5.03 -10.68
C GLY A 21 -0.50 -6.25 -10.81
N PHE A 22 -0.58 -7.15 -9.84
CA PHE A 22 0.23 -8.36 -9.85
C PHE A 22 -0.30 -9.37 -10.86
N MET A 23 0.59 -9.92 -11.65
CA MET A 23 0.30 -11.09 -12.48
C MET A 23 0.18 -12.35 -11.63
N GLU A 24 -0.38 -13.41 -12.17
CA GLU A 24 -0.56 -14.66 -11.43
C GLU A 24 0.75 -15.24 -10.87
N HIS A 25 1.82 -15.22 -11.68
CA HIS A 25 3.12 -15.71 -11.23
C HIS A 25 3.76 -14.81 -10.16
N GLU A 26 3.47 -13.51 -10.19
CA GLU A 26 3.93 -12.57 -9.16
C GLU A 26 3.19 -12.83 -7.84
N ARG A 27 1.87 -13.05 -7.88
CA ARG A 27 1.11 -13.43 -6.68
C ARG A 27 1.62 -14.72 -6.05
N LYS A 28 1.90 -15.73 -6.88
CA LYS A 28 2.50 -16.99 -6.39
C LYS A 28 3.86 -16.77 -5.75
N ALA A 29 4.69 -15.92 -6.32
CA ALA A 29 5.99 -15.56 -5.74
C ALA A 29 5.83 -14.82 -4.41
N LEU A 30 4.88 -13.89 -4.31
CA LEU A 30 4.55 -13.19 -3.07
C LEU A 30 4.06 -14.15 -1.98
N GLU A 31 3.22 -15.11 -2.32
CA GLU A 31 2.76 -16.13 -1.38
C GLU A 31 3.93 -16.92 -0.77
N LEU A 32 4.94 -17.24 -1.59
CA LEU A 32 6.17 -17.88 -1.10
C LEU A 32 6.99 -16.96 -0.20
N LEU A 33 7.15 -15.69 -0.59
CA LEU A 33 7.86 -14.70 0.24
C LEU A 33 7.18 -14.48 1.58
N LEU A 34 5.86 -14.41 1.60
CA LEU A 34 5.07 -14.18 2.81
C LEU A 34 5.10 -15.36 3.80
N GLN A 35 5.64 -16.51 3.41
CA GLN A 35 5.94 -17.58 4.35
C GLN A 35 7.11 -17.23 5.29
N GLN A 36 7.92 -16.22 4.93
CA GLN A 36 9.01 -15.74 5.77
C GLN A 36 8.54 -14.51 6.58
N PRO A 37 8.75 -14.50 7.90
CA PRO A 37 8.27 -13.42 8.77
C PRO A 37 8.83 -12.02 8.44
N CYS A 38 10.01 -11.95 7.81
CA CYS A 38 10.64 -10.67 7.45
C CYS A 38 9.99 -9.98 6.25
N PHE A 39 9.11 -10.64 5.52
CA PHE A 39 8.39 -10.05 4.40
C PHE A 39 6.99 -9.61 4.81
N GLY A 40 6.59 -8.46 4.30
CA GLY A 40 5.24 -7.91 4.42
C GLY A 40 4.81 -7.27 3.12
N LEU A 41 3.67 -6.59 3.18
CA LEU A 41 3.07 -5.93 2.03
C LEU A 41 2.93 -4.44 2.29
N THR A 42 3.16 -3.67 1.25
CA THR A 42 2.79 -2.26 1.15
C THR A 42 1.66 -2.14 0.13
N LEU A 43 0.55 -1.54 0.50
CA LEU A 43 -0.52 -1.19 -0.44
C LEU A 43 -0.37 0.28 -0.85
N ASP A 44 -0.08 0.51 -2.12
CA ASP A 44 -0.22 1.82 -2.73
C ASP A 44 -1.65 1.94 -3.27
N ILE A 45 -2.46 2.80 -2.64
CA ILE A 45 -3.89 2.90 -2.95
C ILE A 45 -4.15 3.59 -4.28
N GLY A 46 -3.28 4.53 -4.68
CA GLY A 46 -3.40 5.22 -5.98
C GLY A 46 -3.04 4.31 -7.13
N HIS A 47 -1.93 3.58 -7.04
CA HIS A 47 -1.55 2.58 -8.05
C HIS A 47 -2.58 1.46 -8.14
N SER A 48 -3.12 1.01 -7.00
CA SER A 48 -4.21 0.02 -6.98
C SER A 48 -5.43 0.53 -7.76
N HIS A 49 -5.86 1.75 -7.49
CA HIS A 49 -6.98 2.37 -8.20
C HIS A 49 -6.72 2.47 -9.71
N ALA A 50 -5.55 2.94 -10.11
CA ALA A 50 -5.15 3.06 -11.51
C ALA A 50 -5.12 1.70 -12.23
N ALA A 51 -4.84 0.62 -11.50
CA ALA A 51 -4.87 -0.76 -12.00
C ALA A 51 -6.26 -1.42 -11.90
N GLY A 52 -7.30 -0.67 -11.54
CA GLY A 52 -8.67 -1.20 -11.40
C GLY A 52 -8.91 -2.00 -10.13
N ASN A 53 -8.10 -1.78 -9.09
CA ASN A 53 -8.19 -2.46 -7.80
C ASN A 53 -8.09 -3.99 -7.87
N VAL A 54 -7.40 -4.51 -8.89
CA VAL A 54 -7.30 -5.96 -9.14
C VAL A 54 -6.58 -6.71 -8.01
N ASP A 55 -5.74 -6.01 -7.24
CA ASP A 55 -4.96 -6.61 -6.17
C ASP A 55 -5.64 -6.55 -4.79
N ILE A 56 -6.72 -5.80 -4.65
CA ILE A 56 -7.39 -5.64 -3.34
C ILE A 56 -7.79 -6.97 -2.72
N PRO A 57 -8.37 -7.93 -3.46
CA PRO A 57 -8.67 -9.25 -2.88
C PRO A 57 -7.44 -9.96 -2.30
N PHE A 58 -6.28 -9.83 -2.94
CA PHE A 58 -5.02 -10.40 -2.44
C PHE A 58 -4.60 -9.72 -1.12
N TYR A 59 -4.64 -8.39 -1.05
CA TYR A 59 -4.32 -7.65 0.18
C TYR A 59 -5.27 -7.97 1.33
N LEU A 60 -6.56 -8.16 1.06
CA LEU A 60 -7.54 -8.56 2.07
C LEU A 60 -7.27 -9.98 2.58
N ALA A 61 -6.86 -10.90 1.70
CA ALA A 61 -6.50 -12.27 2.09
C ALA A 61 -5.22 -12.31 2.96
N TYR A 62 -4.33 -11.34 2.81
CA TYR A 62 -3.08 -11.20 3.56
C TYR A 62 -3.06 -9.96 4.44
N GLU A 63 -4.20 -9.57 5.00
CA GLU A 63 -4.34 -8.37 5.83
C GLU A 63 -3.38 -8.36 7.02
N ASP A 64 -3.11 -9.51 7.62
CA ASP A 64 -2.15 -9.69 8.70
C ASP A 64 -0.68 -9.42 8.30
N ARG A 65 -0.42 -9.33 7.01
CA ARG A 65 0.91 -9.05 6.45
C ARG A 65 1.00 -7.66 5.83
N LEU A 66 -0.08 -6.90 5.82
CA LEU A 66 -0.10 -5.49 5.41
C LEU A 66 0.50 -4.64 6.52
N ILE A 67 1.71 -4.14 6.30
CA ILE A 67 2.47 -3.39 7.30
C ILE A 67 2.63 -1.92 6.96
N HIS A 68 2.38 -1.55 5.71
CA HIS A 68 2.59 -0.21 5.20
C HIS A 68 1.58 0.13 4.11
N MET A 69 1.25 1.41 3.98
CA MET A 69 0.37 1.92 2.94
C MET A 69 0.92 3.24 2.41
N HIS A 70 0.92 3.40 1.10
CA HIS A 70 1.14 4.69 0.47
C HIS A 70 -0.20 5.35 0.17
N GLY A 71 -0.40 6.53 0.75
CA GLY A 71 -1.65 7.27 0.66
C GLY A 71 -1.54 8.44 -0.30
N HIS A 72 -2.28 8.37 -1.39
CA HIS A 72 -2.55 9.47 -2.30
C HIS A 72 -3.86 9.18 -3.04
N ASP A 73 -4.52 10.22 -3.50
CA ASP A 73 -5.74 10.04 -4.28
C ASP A 73 -5.42 9.81 -5.76
N ALA A 74 -6.38 9.31 -6.50
CA ALA A 74 -6.25 9.05 -7.92
C ALA A 74 -7.59 9.24 -8.63
N LYS A 75 -7.50 9.58 -9.91
CA LYS A 75 -8.65 9.67 -10.81
C LYS A 75 -8.28 9.00 -12.14
N GLY A 76 -8.99 7.93 -12.48
CA GLY A 76 -8.58 7.06 -13.59
C GLY A 76 -7.17 6.56 -13.36
N LYS A 77 -6.27 6.86 -14.30
CA LYS A 77 -4.83 6.50 -14.21
C LYS A 77 -3.94 7.61 -13.65
N SER A 78 -4.52 8.75 -13.28
CA SER A 78 -3.77 9.86 -12.68
C SER A 78 -3.64 9.66 -11.19
N CYS A 79 -2.41 9.48 -10.71
CA CYS A 79 -2.07 9.18 -9.32
C CYS A 79 -1.37 10.36 -8.63
N HIS A 80 -1.07 10.20 -7.35
CA HIS A 80 -0.37 11.16 -6.48
C HIS A 80 -1.14 12.49 -6.30
N LEU A 81 -2.47 12.41 -6.41
CA LEU A 81 -3.35 13.55 -6.13
C LEU A 81 -3.50 13.77 -4.61
N ALA A 82 -3.82 14.99 -4.23
CA ALA A 82 -4.22 15.26 -2.85
C ALA A 82 -5.51 14.51 -2.51
N PHE A 83 -5.67 14.13 -1.25
CA PHE A 83 -6.91 13.53 -0.77
C PHE A 83 -8.10 14.47 -1.04
N GLY A 84 -9.12 13.93 -1.67
CA GLY A 84 -10.31 14.65 -2.08
C GLY A 84 -10.25 15.23 -3.50
N ASP A 85 -9.13 15.11 -4.22
CA ASP A 85 -8.99 15.54 -5.61
C ASP A 85 -9.24 14.42 -6.62
N GLY A 86 -9.34 13.20 -6.15
CA GLY A 86 -9.60 12.01 -6.95
C GLY A 86 -10.95 11.38 -6.66
N GLU A 87 -11.01 10.08 -6.81
CA GLU A 87 -12.25 9.29 -6.72
C GLU A 87 -12.10 8.03 -5.86
N ILE A 88 -10.97 7.87 -5.14
CA ILE A 88 -10.76 6.73 -4.24
C ILE A 88 -11.67 6.88 -3.01
N ASP A 89 -12.28 5.78 -2.58
CA ASP A 89 -12.89 5.71 -1.26
C ASP A 89 -11.78 5.69 -0.19
N LEU A 90 -11.33 6.88 0.18
CA LEU A 90 -10.22 7.09 1.11
C LEU A 90 -10.54 6.56 2.51
N GLU A 91 -11.79 6.69 2.93
CA GLU A 91 -12.21 6.21 4.27
C GLU A 91 -12.10 4.69 4.34
N GLU A 92 -12.56 3.99 3.30
CA GLU A 92 -12.42 2.53 3.21
C GLU A 92 -10.95 2.10 3.24
N ARG A 93 -10.08 2.78 2.49
CA ARG A 93 -8.66 2.44 2.44
C ARG A 93 -7.94 2.72 3.75
N LEU A 94 -8.23 3.84 4.40
CA LEU A 94 -7.66 4.16 5.71
C LEU A 94 -8.14 3.18 6.78
N LEU A 95 -9.40 2.72 6.70
CA LEU A 95 -9.91 1.68 7.59
C LEU A 95 -9.18 0.34 7.40
N MET A 96 -8.80 0.00 6.16
CA MET A 96 -7.95 -1.18 5.91
C MET A 96 -6.60 -1.06 6.64
N ALA A 97 -5.96 0.11 6.55
CA ALA A 97 -4.69 0.36 7.25
C ALA A 97 -4.85 0.26 8.77
N GLU A 98 -5.91 0.84 9.31
CA GLU A 98 -6.21 0.79 10.75
C GLU A 98 -6.39 -0.64 11.23
N LYS A 99 -7.22 -1.43 10.56
CA LYS A 99 -7.46 -2.83 10.90
C LYS A 99 -6.20 -3.69 10.85
N ALA A 100 -5.33 -3.43 9.88
CA ALA A 100 -4.07 -4.14 9.74
C ALA A 100 -2.98 -3.63 10.69
N GLY A 101 -3.17 -2.47 11.32
CA GLY A 101 -2.12 -1.80 12.09
C GLY A 101 -0.99 -1.26 11.20
N ALA A 102 -1.29 -0.99 9.93
CA ALA A 102 -0.31 -0.51 8.96
C ALA A 102 -0.02 0.98 9.14
N ARG A 103 1.21 1.38 8.86
CA ARG A 103 1.59 2.79 8.77
C ARG A 103 1.18 3.35 7.42
N VAL A 104 0.74 4.60 7.40
CA VAL A 104 0.39 5.30 6.16
C VAL A 104 1.39 6.42 5.92
N VAL A 105 2.03 6.41 4.76
CA VAL A 105 2.89 7.50 4.26
C VAL A 105 2.14 8.22 3.15
N LEU A 106 2.09 9.55 3.24
CA LEU A 106 1.44 10.37 2.23
C LEU A 106 2.41 10.62 1.07
N GLU A 107 2.03 10.17 -0.13
CA GLU A 107 2.85 10.28 -1.34
C GLU A 107 2.28 11.26 -2.35
N THR A 108 2.29 12.53 -2.02
CA THR A 108 1.94 13.59 -2.96
C THR A 108 3.18 14.22 -3.58
N LYS A 109 3.04 14.79 -4.79
CA LYS A 109 4.18 15.34 -5.54
C LYS A 109 4.49 16.80 -5.22
N THR A 110 3.58 17.51 -4.54
CA THR A 110 3.73 18.94 -4.25
C THR A 110 3.43 19.24 -2.79
N ILE A 111 3.98 20.35 -2.31
CA ILE A 111 3.70 20.84 -0.96
C ILE A 111 2.22 21.21 -0.81
N GLU A 112 1.63 21.80 -1.84
CA GLU A 112 0.20 22.16 -1.87
C GLU A 112 -0.68 20.93 -1.71
N ALA A 113 -0.39 19.86 -2.46
CA ALA A 113 -1.13 18.60 -2.36
C ALA A 113 -0.97 17.95 -0.99
N LEU A 114 0.23 17.99 -0.42
CA LEU A 114 0.46 17.48 0.93
C LEU A 114 -0.33 18.27 1.97
N THR A 115 -0.29 19.59 1.90
CA THR A 115 -1.04 20.47 2.81
C THR A 115 -2.53 20.21 2.73
N LYS A 116 -3.07 20.06 1.52
CA LYS A 116 -4.47 19.71 1.30
C LYS A 116 -4.84 18.36 1.89
N THR A 117 -3.99 17.35 1.68
CA THR A 117 -4.17 16.00 2.23
C THR A 117 -4.19 16.02 3.76
N VAL A 118 -3.26 16.73 4.40
CA VAL A 118 -3.24 16.88 5.85
C VAL A 118 -4.50 17.59 6.36
N SER A 119 -4.97 18.61 5.66
CA SER A 119 -6.23 19.29 6.01
C SER A 119 -7.43 18.35 5.88
N TRP A 120 -7.46 17.52 4.86
CA TRP A 120 -8.51 16.50 4.68
C TRP A 120 -8.52 15.50 5.86
N LEU A 121 -7.36 15.03 6.31
CA LEU A 121 -7.23 14.10 7.43
C LEU A 121 -7.65 14.70 8.79
N ARG A 122 -7.60 16.00 8.92
CA ARG A 122 -7.96 16.72 10.17
C ARG A 122 -9.42 17.13 10.28
N LYS A 123 -10.21 16.78 9.31
CA LYS A 123 -11.64 17.12 9.31
C LYS A 123 -12.40 16.59 10.53
#